data_1d3ebeaa29a845084c49eea24d2feeb5
#
_entry.id   1d3ebeaa29a845084c49eea24d2feeb5
#
_cell.length_a   1.000
_cell.length_b   1.000
_cell.length_c   1.000
_cell.angle_alpha   90.00
_cell.angle_beta   90.00
_cell.angle_gamma   90.00
#
_symmetry.space_group_name_H-M   'P 1'
#
loop_
_entity.id
_entity.type
_entity.pdbx_description
1 polymer ?
#
loop_
_entity_poly.entity_id
_entity_poly.type
_entity_poly.pdbx_seq_one_letter_code
_entity_poly.pdbx_strand_id
1 'polypeptide(L)'
;TFHGDYSKLTEEQLKDMKIGPGSAPDAQLIGLRIFGCKGTTAFVPKGLDRVLDPNDDGDFSDRADIANLSLGNEFGVFDETVNYAVGSLYREGILSVVAAGNANNYNAVGDTYSNSGGPGTSAYGLTVANSIGSTQLVDRVKILAPANEADTYGDYSVNFDYSKATEEQLRGTVVRAASRNRYGCEAFTEEEAAVLKGKWALIDWADADGSAPCGSKVRFDNLQAAGATGVVLTSNTEVGDTAIG
;
A
#
# COMPACT_ATOMS: atom_id res chain seq x y z
N THR A 1 -18.64 4.83 -8.61
CA THR A 1 -17.73 5.27 -9.70
C THR A 1 -18.52 6.23 -10.57
N PHE A 2 -18.02 7.41 -10.79
CA PHE A 2 -18.62 8.38 -11.71
C PHE A 2 -18.22 8.01 -13.15
N HIS A 3 -19.19 7.97 -14.03
CA HIS A 3 -19.00 7.73 -15.46
C HIS A 3 -19.56 8.93 -16.23
N GLY A 4 -18.76 9.97 -16.40
CA GLY A 4 -19.19 11.18 -17.06
C GLY A 4 -18.07 12.19 -17.24
N ASP A 5 -18.42 13.35 -17.75
CA ASP A 5 -17.50 14.47 -17.97
C ASP A 5 -17.27 15.23 -16.65
N TYR A 6 -16.10 15.05 -16.06
CA TYR A 6 -15.71 15.68 -14.80
C TYR A 6 -15.66 17.21 -14.89
N SER A 7 -15.41 17.78 -16.08
CA SER A 7 -15.36 19.23 -16.28
C SER A 7 -16.71 19.93 -16.05
N LYS A 8 -17.78 19.14 -16.04
CA LYS A 8 -19.16 19.62 -15.81
C LYS A 8 -19.64 19.48 -14.37
N LEU A 9 -18.80 18.93 -13.49
CA LEU A 9 -19.15 18.79 -12.08
C LEU A 9 -18.99 20.14 -11.34
N THR A 10 -19.94 20.41 -10.47
CA THR A 10 -19.82 21.53 -9.52
C THR A 10 -18.89 21.17 -8.36
N GLU A 11 -18.34 22.18 -7.66
CA GLU A 11 -17.55 21.95 -6.45
C GLU A 11 -18.30 21.14 -5.38
N GLU A 12 -19.60 21.33 -5.26
CA GLU A 12 -20.45 20.60 -4.32
C GLU A 12 -20.53 19.13 -4.69
N GLN A 13 -20.72 18.82 -5.97
CA GLN A 13 -20.73 17.44 -6.47
C GLN A 13 -19.37 16.77 -6.32
N LEU A 14 -18.27 17.50 -6.49
CA LEU A 14 -16.91 16.99 -6.26
C LEU A 14 -16.65 16.66 -4.78
N LYS A 15 -17.16 17.47 -3.86
CA LYS A 15 -17.04 17.23 -2.40
C LYS A 15 -17.80 15.98 -1.94
N ASP A 16 -18.92 15.68 -2.59
CA ASP A 16 -19.73 14.50 -2.26
C ASP A 16 -19.17 13.19 -2.84
N MET A 17 -18.16 13.26 -3.69
CA MET A 17 -17.55 12.07 -4.28
C MET A 17 -16.66 11.36 -3.27
N LYS A 18 -16.86 10.05 -3.08
CA LYS A 18 -15.96 9.20 -2.29
C LYS A 18 -14.57 9.06 -2.91
N ILE A 19 -14.50 9.11 -4.23
CA ILE A 19 -13.27 9.07 -5.02
C ILE A 19 -13.35 10.23 -6.01
N GLY A 20 -12.43 11.16 -5.89
CA GLY A 20 -12.35 12.30 -6.79
C GLY A 20 -11.87 11.91 -8.21
N PRO A 21 -11.88 12.86 -9.13
CA PRO A 21 -11.53 12.63 -10.54
C PRO A 21 -10.05 12.34 -10.79
N GLY A 22 -9.19 12.55 -9.79
CA GLY A 22 -7.74 12.49 -9.98
C GLY A 22 -7.17 13.79 -10.58
N SER A 23 -5.86 13.77 -10.88
CA SER A 23 -5.14 14.95 -11.36
C SER A 23 -5.30 15.18 -12.88
N ALA A 24 -5.64 14.16 -13.63
CA ALA A 24 -5.84 14.20 -15.10
C ALA A 24 -7.14 13.47 -15.48
N PRO A 25 -8.32 14.08 -15.25
CA PRO A 25 -9.60 13.41 -15.39
C PRO A 25 -9.96 13.03 -16.83
N ASP A 26 -9.40 13.73 -17.81
CA ASP A 26 -9.66 13.49 -19.24
C ASP A 26 -8.61 12.58 -19.89
N ALA A 27 -7.64 12.06 -19.13
CA ALA A 27 -6.65 11.12 -19.65
C ALA A 27 -7.31 9.80 -20.09
N GLN A 28 -6.93 9.34 -21.27
CA GLN A 28 -7.30 8.00 -21.74
C GLN A 28 -6.38 6.96 -21.10
N LEU A 29 -6.94 5.89 -20.55
CA LEU A 29 -6.20 4.86 -19.85
C LEU A 29 -6.17 3.55 -20.61
N ILE A 30 -4.95 3.04 -20.83
CA ILE A 30 -4.70 1.70 -21.37
C ILE A 30 -4.22 0.82 -20.20
N GLY A 31 -5.00 -0.19 -19.83
CA GLY A 31 -4.64 -1.12 -18.74
C GLY A 31 -3.87 -2.31 -19.27
N LEU A 32 -2.58 -2.42 -18.94
CA LEU A 32 -1.70 -3.52 -19.30
C LEU A 32 -1.48 -4.44 -18.10
N ARG A 33 -2.17 -5.57 -18.08
CA ARG A 33 -2.03 -6.56 -17.00
C ARG A 33 -0.85 -7.49 -17.26
N ILE A 34 0.24 -7.29 -16.54
CA ILE A 34 1.48 -8.10 -16.64
C ILE A 34 1.67 -9.09 -15.48
N PHE A 35 0.91 -8.92 -14.38
CA PHE A 35 0.95 -9.84 -13.23
C PHE A 35 -0.22 -10.84 -13.31
N GLY A 36 0.09 -12.09 -12.95
CA GLY A 36 -0.91 -13.14 -12.72
C GLY A 36 -1.42 -13.14 -11.27
N CYS A 37 -1.73 -14.34 -10.76
CA CYS A 37 -2.17 -14.53 -9.37
C CYS A 37 -1.01 -14.48 -8.36
N LYS A 38 0.23 -14.53 -8.82
CA LYS A 38 1.45 -14.36 -8.01
C LYS A 38 2.00 -12.97 -8.19
N GLY A 39 2.59 -12.39 -7.15
CA GLY A 39 3.12 -11.02 -7.13
C GLY A 39 4.40 -10.81 -7.94
N THR A 40 4.81 -11.77 -8.79
CA THR A 40 6.02 -11.68 -9.61
C THR A 40 5.70 -11.87 -11.09
N THR A 41 6.49 -11.23 -11.95
CA THR A 41 6.35 -11.31 -13.40
C THR A 41 7.68 -11.11 -14.11
N ALA A 42 7.84 -11.77 -15.28
CA ALA A 42 8.93 -11.53 -16.22
C ALA A 42 8.45 -10.74 -17.46
N PHE A 43 7.19 -10.31 -17.50
CA PHE A 43 6.56 -9.74 -18.68
C PHE A 43 6.58 -8.22 -18.74
N VAL A 44 7.33 -7.54 -17.86
CA VAL A 44 7.44 -6.07 -17.87
C VAL A 44 7.92 -5.55 -19.23
N PRO A 45 9.01 -6.06 -19.83
CA PRO A 45 9.44 -5.60 -21.15
C PRO A 45 8.35 -5.76 -22.21
N LYS A 46 7.64 -6.89 -22.21
CA LYS A 46 6.54 -7.11 -23.15
C LYS A 46 5.35 -6.14 -22.93
N GLY A 47 5.11 -5.74 -21.69
CA GLY A 47 4.14 -4.69 -21.38
C GLY A 47 4.59 -3.34 -21.97
N LEU A 48 5.88 -3.04 -21.90
CA LEU A 48 6.44 -1.80 -22.45
C LEU A 48 6.42 -1.80 -23.99
N ASP A 49 6.59 -2.95 -24.65
CA ASP A 49 6.38 -3.06 -26.08
C ASP A 49 4.93 -2.64 -26.47
N ARG A 50 3.95 -3.00 -25.64
CA ARG A 50 2.54 -2.60 -25.86
C ARG A 50 2.24 -1.15 -25.53
N VAL A 51 3.09 -0.47 -24.79
CA VAL A 51 3.01 1.00 -24.61
C VAL A 51 3.43 1.71 -25.89
N LEU A 52 4.42 1.13 -26.60
CA LEU A 52 4.96 1.66 -27.84
C LEU A 52 4.05 1.36 -29.05
N ASP A 53 3.47 0.16 -29.06
CA ASP A 53 2.63 -0.35 -30.13
C ASP A 53 1.42 -1.07 -29.54
N PRO A 54 0.35 -0.31 -29.19
CA PRO A 54 -0.82 -0.87 -28.50
C PRO A 54 -1.57 -1.94 -29.31
N ASN A 55 -1.58 -1.83 -30.65
CA ASN A 55 -2.32 -2.71 -31.53
C ASN A 55 -1.45 -3.79 -32.20
N ASP A 56 -0.10 -3.71 -32.09
CA ASP A 56 0.87 -4.67 -32.63
C ASP A 56 0.95 -4.65 -34.16
N ASP A 57 0.79 -3.50 -34.77
CA ASP A 57 0.83 -3.36 -36.23
C ASP A 57 2.18 -2.85 -36.77
N GLY A 58 3.10 -2.49 -35.86
CA GLY A 58 4.43 -1.97 -36.18
C GLY A 58 4.46 -0.49 -36.52
N ASP A 59 3.33 0.21 -36.41
CA ASP A 59 3.24 1.68 -36.52
C ASP A 59 3.09 2.29 -35.13
N PHE A 60 4.06 3.11 -34.71
CA PHE A 60 4.07 3.74 -33.39
C PHE A 60 3.31 5.05 -33.33
N SER A 61 2.47 5.35 -34.32
CA SER A 61 1.64 6.59 -34.33
C SER A 61 0.55 6.58 -33.26
N ASP A 62 0.13 5.41 -32.80
CA ASP A 62 -0.85 5.21 -31.75
C ASP A 62 -0.24 4.93 -30.35
N ARG A 63 1.09 5.10 -30.20
CA ARG A 63 1.79 4.92 -28.93
C ARG A 63 1.18 5.75 -27.81
N ALA A 64 1.27 5.28 -26.58
CA ALA A 64 0.92 6.07 -25.42
C ALA A 64 1.92 7.22 -25.18
N ASP A 65 1.48 8.30 -24.54
CA ASP A 65 2.33 9.42 -24.18
C ASP A 65 3.13 9.15 -22.89
N ILE A 66 2.54 8.40 -21.97
CA ILE A 66 3.10 8.15 -20.62
C ILE A 66 2.88 6.68 -20.25
N ALA A 67 3.92 6.06 -19.70
CA ALA A 67 3.84 4.75 -19.05
C ALA A 67 3.96 4.89 -17.54
N ASN A 68 2.95 4.49 -16.76
CA ASN A 68 3.04 4.42 -15.30
C ASN A 68 3.40 3.01 -14.85
N LEU A 69 4.52 2.89 -14.13
CA LEU A 69 5.07 1.64 -13.60
C LEU A 69 5.09 1.66 -12.07
N SER A 70 3.95 1.39 -11.44
CA SER A 70 3.86 1.19 -9.98
C SER A 70 4.33 -0.22 -9.61
N LEU A 71 5.54 -0.55 -10.00
CA LEU A 71 6.19 -1.86 -9.86
C LEU A 71 7.70 -1.69 -9.86
N GLY A 72 8.41 -2.74 -9.46
CA GLY A 72 9.85 -2.79 -9.49
C GLY A 72 10.39 -4.05 -8.84
N ASN A 73 11.69 -4.21 -8.87
CA ASN A 73 12.42 -5.17 -8.05
C ASN A 73 13.12 -4.44 -6.90
N GLU A 74 13.65 -5.20 -5.94
CA GLU A 74 14.21 -4.64 -4.71
C GLU A 74 15.64 -4.12 -4.90
N PHE A 75 16.36 -4.65 -5.88
CA PHE A 75 17.75 -4.30 -6.17
C PHE A 75 17.85 -3.86 -7.61
N GLY A 76 17.77 -2.56 -7.84
CA GLY A 76 17.93 -2.00 -9.16
C GLY A 76 19.40 -1.98 -9.57
N VAL A 77 19.73 -2.66 -10.65
CA VAL A 77 20.99 -2.46 -11.33
C VAL A 77 20.75 -1.67 -12.61
N PHE A 78 21.69 -0.81 -12.96
CA PHE A 78 21.56 0.04 -14.15
C PHE A 78 21.38 -0.79 -15.44
N ASP A 79 21.95 -1.97 -15.48
CA ASP A 79 22.08 -2.83 -16.66
C ASP A 79 20.98 -3.90 -16.79
N GLU A 80 19.77 -3.59 -16.32
CA GLU A 80 18.63 -4.49 -16.45
C GLU A 80 17.91 -4.33 -17.78
N THR A 81 17.37 -5.44 -18.31
CA THR A 81 16.60 -5.47 -19.57
C THR A 81 15.44 -4.46 -19.56
N VAL A 82 14.79 -4.29 -18.41
CA VAL A 82 13.68 -3.34 -18.28
C VAL A 82 14.16 -1.89 -18.42
N ASN A 83 15.36 -1.57 -17.94
CA ASN A 83 15.95 -0.24 -18.08
C ASN A 83 16.24 0.10 -19.56
N TYR A 84 16.64 -0.89 -20.35
CA TYR A 84 16.79 -0.72 -21.82
C TYR A 84 15.46 -0.46 -22.50
N ALA A 85 14.39 -1.18 -22.10
CA ALA A 85 13.06 -0.94 -22.62
C ALA A 85 12.55 0.47 -22.29
N VAL A 86 12.72 0.93 -21.05
CA VAL A 86 12.42 2.32 -20.65
C VAL A 86 13.20 3.32 -21.49
N GLY A 87 14.50 3.06 -21.76
CA GLY A 87 15.32 3.89 -22.61
C GLY A 87 14.85 3.90 -24.08
N SER A 88 14.26 2.81 -24.56
CA SER A 88 13.67 2.76 -25.90
C SER A 88 12.38 3.61 -25.98
N LEU A 89 11.50 3.50 -24.99
CA LEU A 89 10.31 4.35 -24.90
C LEU A 89 10.67 5.83 -24.86
N TYR A 90 11.69 6.21 -24.08
CA TYR A 90 12.15 7.58 -24.00
C TYR A 90 12.60 8.14 -25.38
N ARG A 91 13.32 7.33 -26.18
CA ARG A 91 13.74 7.73 -27.53
C ARG A 91 12.56 7.99 -28.47
N GLU A 92 11.45 7.28 -28.25
CA GLU A 92 10.20 7.47 -29.00
C GLU A 92 9.29 8.56 -28.39
N GLY A 93 9.78 9.28 -27.39
CA GLY A 93 9.06 10.42 -26.77
C GLY A 93 8.06 10.01 -25.70
N ILE A 94 8.12 8.79 -25.19
CA ILE A 94 7.24 8.26 -24.13
C ILE A 94 7.92 8.44 -22.77
N LEU A 95 7.28 9.11 -21.83
CA LEU A 95 7.78 9.25 -20.47
C LEU A 95 7.35 8.06 -19.62
N SER A 96 8.31 7.31 -19.09
CA SER A 96 8.06 6.29 -18.07
C SER A 96 8.14 6.90 -16.67
N VAL A 97 7.05 6.85 -15.92
CA VAL A 97 6.96 7.29 -14.51
C VAL A 97 6.99 6.04 -13.64
N VAL A 98 8.02 5.91 -12.81
CA VAL A 98 8.37 4.67 -12.13
C VAL A 98 8.41 4.87 -10.62
N ALA A 99 7.86 3.92 -9.85
CA ALA A 99 8.02 3.89 -8.40
C ALA A 99 9.50 3.69 -8.01
N ALA A 100 9.98 4.44 -7.01
CA ALA A 100 11.33 4.27 -6.47
C ALA A 100 11.51 2.91 -5.74
N GLY A 101 10.42 2.30 -5.31
CA GLY A 101 10.45 1.04 -4.56
C GLY A 101 10.39 1.25 -3.05
N ASN A 102 10.32 0.13 -2.33
CA ASN A 102 10.13 0.08 -0.87
C ASN A 102 11.29 -0.63 -0.15
N ALA A 103 12.41 -0.84 -0.83
CA ALA A 103 13.52 -1.66 -0.34
C ALA A 103 14.51 -0.93 0.59
N ASN A 104 14.18 0.28 1.02
CA ASN A 104 15.03 1.13 1.87
C ASN A 104 15.47 0.48 3.20
N ASN A 105 14.77 -0.56 3.66
CA ASN A 105 15.06 -1.25 4.92
C ASN A 105 15.83 -2.57 4.76
N TYR A 106 16.15 -3.00 3.55
CA TYR A 106 16.87 -4.26 3.33
C TYR A 106 18.31 -4.23 3.82
N ASN A 107 18.88 -3.04 4.01
CA ASN A 107 20.24 -2.87 4.51
C ASN A 107 20.25 -2.18 5.87
N ALA A 108 20.07 -2.96 6.93
CA ALA A 108 20.31 -2.53 8.30
C ALA A 108 21.74 -1.99 8.55
N VAL A 109 22.62 -2.04 7.57
CA VAL A 109 24.02 -1.60 7.60
C VAL A 109 24.29 -0.28 6.85
N GLY A 110 23.24 0.42 6.39
CA GLY A 110 23.40 1.75 5.79
C GLY A 110 24.00 1.78 4.38
N ASP A 111 23.90 0.68 3.65
CA ASP A 111 24.33 0.64 2.26
C ASP A 111 23.28 1.26 1.34
N THR A 112 23.69 2.27 0.57
CA THR A 112 22.80 3.09 -0.26
C THR A 112 22.51 2.52 -1.64
N TYR A 113 23.03 1.35 -1.99
CA TYR A 113 22.86 0.75 -3.30
C TYR A 113 21.43 0.28 -3.63
N SER A 114 20.55 0.22 -2.66
CA SER A 114 19.19 -0.31 -2.82
C SER A 114 18.09 0.72 -2.62
N ASN A 115 18.39 2.01 -2.65
CA ASN A 115 17.37 3.04 -2.45
C ASN A 115 16.38 3.13 -3.61
N SER A 116 16.69 2.53 -4.74
CA SER A 116 15.78 2.47 -5.88
C SER A 116 15.89 1.12 -6.57
N GLY A 117 14.75 0.46 -6.76
CA GLY A 117 14.66 -0.77 -7.52
C GLY A 117 14.61 -0.51 -9.03
N GLY A 118 14.92 -1.52 -9.83
CA GLY A 118 14.67 -1.45 -11.28
C GLY A 118 13.16 -1.55 -11.57
N PRO A 119 12.61 -0.83 -12.55
CA PRO A 119 13.29 0.10 -13.46
C PRO A 119 13.47 1.54 -12.96
N GLY A 120 13.24 1.82 -11.66
CA GLY A 120 13.44 3.14 -11.07
C GLY A 120 14.89 3.65 -11.15
N THR A 121 15.87 2.76 -11.36
CA THR A 121 17.29 3.10 -11.60
C THR A 121 17.59 3.50 -13.04
N SER A 122 16.59 3.49 -13.93
CA SER A 122 16.79 3.91 -15.33
C SER A 122 17.12 5.40 -15.41
N ALA A 123 18.14 5.72 -16.19
CA ALA A 123 18.51 7.12 -16.49
C ALA A 123 17.48 7.85 -17.39
N TYR A 124 16.53 7.10 -17.95
CA TYR A 124 15.56 7.59 -18.95
C TYR A 124 14.12 7.62 -18.40
N GLY A 125 13.92 7.27 -17.14
CA GLY A 125 12.61 7.31 -16.47
C GLY A 125 12.53 8.43 -15.43
N LEU A 126 11.32 8.82 -15.08
CA LEU A 126 11.05 9.68 -13.94
C LEU A 126 10.75 8.80 -12.73
N THR A 127 11.71 8.68 -11.82
CA THR A 127 11.54 7.90 -10.60
C THR A 127 10.91 8.74 -9.52
N VAL A 128 9.81 8.23 -8.95
CA VAL A 128 9.02 8.92 -7.94
C VAL A 128 9.12 8.19 -6.61
N ALA A 129 9.59 8.89 -5.59
CA ALA A 129 9.59 8.46 -4.20
C ALA A 129 8.57 9.27 -3.39
N ASN A 130 8.24 8.77 -2.21
CA ASN A 130 7.45 9.54 -1.25
C ASN A 130 8.35 10.46 -0.40
N SER A 131 7.72 11.40 0.24
CA SER A 131 8.31 12.18 1.32
C SER A 131 7.36 12.22 2.51
N ILE A 132 7.91 12.21 3.71
CA ILE A 132 7.14 12.38 4.94
C ILE A 132 7.26 13.85 5.35
N GLY A 133 6.10 14.49 5.58
CA GLY A 133 6.07 15.85 6.09
C GLY A 133 6.62 15.94 7.52
N SER A 134 7.08 17.11 7.92
CA SER A 134 7.55 17.37 9.30
C SER A 134 6.42 17.35 10.34
N THR A 135 5.16 17.40 9.88
CA THR A 135 3.95 17.33 10.70
C THR A 135 3.01 16.30 10.12
N GLN A 136 2.51 15.42 10.96
CA GLN A 136 1.56 14.39 10.61
C GLN A 136 0.31 14.52 11.45
N LEU A 137 -0.85 14.32 10.83
CA LEU A 137 -2.10 14.18 11.56
C LEU A 137 -2.21 12.71 11.98
N VAL A 138 -2.24 12.47 13.28
CA VAL A 138 -2.35 11.13 13.84
C VAL A 138 -3.58 11.04 14.71
N ASP A 139 -4.15 9.84 14.83
CA ASP A 139 -5.24 9.60 15.76
C ASP A 139 -4.72 9.42 17.19
N ARG A 140 -5.56 9.81 18.13
CA ARG A 140 -5.26 9.66 19.54
C ARG A 140 -5.94 8.44 20.10
N VAL A 141 -5.15 7.53 20.65
CA VAL A 141 -5.64 6.39 21.43
C VAL A 141 -5.59 6.75 22.90
N LYS A 142 -6.75 7.01 23.51
CA LYS A 142 -6.87 7.35 24.91
C LYS A 142 -6.91 6.09 25.77
N ILE A 143 -6.00 5.98 26.73
CA ILE A 143 -5.99 4.91 27.72
C ILE A 143 -6.90 5.30 28.87
N LEU A 144 -8.00 4.58 29.05
CA LEU A 144 -9.00 4.87 30.08
C LEU A 144 -8.68 4.15 31.41
N ALA A 145 -8.01 3.02 31.33
CA ALA A 145 -7.55 2.24 32.48
C ALA A 145 -6.33 1.39 32.08
N PRO A 146 -5.31 1.23 32.99
CA PRO A 146 -5.23 1.86 34.31
C PRO A 146 -5.15 3.39 34.25
N ALA A 147 -5.57 4.05 35.32
CA ALA A 147 -5.50 5.51 35.41
C ALA A 147 -4.05 6.00 35.41
N ASN A 148 -3.83 7.19 34.85
CA ASN A 148 -2.53 7.87 34.74
C ASN A 148 -1.56 7.29 33.71
N GLU A 149 -2.01 6.42 32.81
CA GLU A 149 -1.23 6.08 31.63
C GLU A 149 -1.31 7.21 30.60
N ALA A 150 -0.19 7.42 29.91
CA ALA A 150 -0.15 8.39 28.81
C ALA A 150 -0.95 7.88 27.63
N ASP A 151 -1.66 8.78 26.97
CA ASP A 151 -2.28 8.47 25.69
C ASP A 151 -1.20 8.13 24.67
N THR A 152 -1.53 7.29 23.71
CA THR A 152 -0.67 6.97 22.58
C THR A 152 -1.29 7.45 21.27
N TYR A 153 -0.49 7.48 20.22
CA TYR A 153 -0.91 7.89 18.90
C TYR A 153 -0.77 6.72 17.94
N GLY A 154 -1.54 6.73 16.88
CA GLY A 154 -1.48 5.72 15.84
C GLY A 154 -2.29 6.14 14.61
N ASP A 155 -2.20 5.35 13.58
CA ASP A 155 -3.02 5.50 12.42
C ASP A 155 -4.27 4.62 12.49
N TYR A 156 -5.34 5.10 11.92
CA TYR A 156 -6.59 4.37 11.83
C TYR A 156 -6.72 3.60 10.51
N SER A 157 -7.58 2.62 10.48
CA SER A 157 -7.93 1.94 9.23
C SER A 157 -8.70 2.87 8.30
N VAL A 158 -8.20 3.05 7.07
CA VAL A 158 -8.86 3.85 6.02
C VAL A 158 -10.21 3.25 5.59
N ASN A 159 -10.48 1.99 5.92
CA ASN A 159 -11.71 1.30 5.59
C ASN A 159 -12.82 1.49 6.62
N PHE A 160 -12.53 2.14 7.75
CA PHE A 160 -13.50 2.38 8.81
C PHE A 160 -13.96 3.84 8.82
N ASP A 161 -15.26 4.06 8.72
CA ASP A 161 -15.84 5.41 8.74
C ASP A 161 -16.07 5.87 10.20
N TYR A 162 -15.06 6.46 10.79
CA TYR A 162 -15.11 6.97 12.17
C TYR A 162 -16.19 8.04 12.41
N SER A 163 -16.59 8.77 11.36
CA SER A 163 -17.64 9.79 11.49
C SER A 163 -19.02 9.20 11.80
N LYS A 164 -19.21 7.93 11.50
CA LYS A 164 -20.44 7.17 11.75
C LYS A 164 -20.33 6.21 12.92
N ALA A 165 -19.15 6.11 13.54
CA ALA A 165 -18.92 5.21 14.66
C ALA A 165 -19.61 5.74 15.92
N THR A 166 -20.22 4.84 16.69
CA THR A 166 -20.72 5.15 18.02
C THR A 166 -19.59 5.16 19.05
N GLU A 167 -19.77 5.86 20.16
CA GLU A 167 -18.78 5.85 21.25
C GLU A 167 -18.51 4.41 21.74
N GLU A 168 -19.50 3.56 21.77
CA GLU A 168 -19.38 2.16 22.17
C GLU A 168 -18.49 1.37 21.20
N GLN A 169 -18.57 1.62 19.90
CA GLN A 169 -17.71 0.98 18.89
C GLN A 169 -16.26 1.45 18.98
N LEU A 170 -16.02 2.66 19.52
CA LEU A 170 -14.69 3.24 19.68
C LEU A 170 -14.07 2.97 21.07
N ARG A 171 -14.70 2.15 21.91
CA ARG A 171 -14.21 1.79 23.25
C ARG A 171 -14.18 0.29 23.42
N GLY A 172 -13.14 -0.20 24.07
CA GLY A 172 -13.01 -1.63 24.34
C GLY A 172 -11.91 -1.97 25.32
N THR A 173 -12.02 -3.13 25.92
CA THR A 173 -10.92 -3.70 26.69
C THR A 173 -9.93 -4.34 25.71
N VAL A 174 -8.69 -3.89 25.73
CA VAL A 174 -7.63 -4.45 24.88
C VAL A 174 -7.00 -5.65 25.58
N VAL A 175 -6.87 -6.76 24.87
CA VAL A 175 -6.18 -7.97 25.32
C VAL A 175 -5.17 -8.42 24.26
N ARG A 176 -3.98 -8.81 24.70
CA ARG A 176 -2.98 -9.36 23.78
C ARG A 176 -3.39 -10.77 23.35
N ALA A 177 -3.27 -11.04 22.06
CA ALA A 177 -3.45 -12.38 21.53
C ALA A 177 -2.37 -13.35 22.07
N ALA A 178 -2.67 -14.63 22.04
CA ALA A 178 -1.75 -15.67 22.51
C ALA A 178 -0.40 -15.62 21.78
N SER A 179 0.70 -15.83 22.51
CA SER A 179 2.06 -15.68 21.96
C SER A 179 2.33 -16.57 20.75
N ARG A 180 1.71 -17.77 20.68
CA ARG A 180 1.86 -18.66 19.52
C ARG A 180 1.22 -18.10 18.26
N ASN A 181 0.18 -17.27 18.40
CA ASN A 181 -0.57 -16.63 17.29
C ASN A 181 -0.59 -15.11 17.47
N ARG A 182 0.55 -14.55 17.86
CA ARG A 182 0.69 -13.11 18.14
C ARG A 182 0.39 -12.23 16.92
N TYR A 183 0.48 -12.79 15.72
CA TYR A 183 0.18 -12.09 14.46
C TYR A 183 -1.27 -12.27 13.98
N GLY A 184 -2.04 -13.18 14.59
CA GLY A 184 -3.38 -13.50 14.14
C GLY A 184 -3.45 -14.29 12.83
N CYS A 185 -2.35 -14.89 12.38
CA CYS A 185 -2.27 -15.57 11.08
C CYS A 185 -2.94 -16.95 11.07
N GLU A 186 -3.20 -17.53 12.23
CA GLU A 186 -3.82 -18.86 12.39
C GLU A 186 -5.19 -18.72 13.05
N ALA A 187 -6.02 -19.76 12.93
CA ALA A 187 -7.25 -19.85 13.71
C ALA A 187 -6.92 -19.92 15.21
N PHE A 188 -7.69 -19.23 16.03
CA PHE A 188 -7.59 -19.29 17.48
C PHE A 188 -8.26 -20.54 18.01
N THR A 189 -7.69 -21.16 19.05
CA THR A 189 -8.36 -22.25 19.77
C THR A 189 -9.58 -21.73 20.53
N GLU A 190 -10.46 -22.63 21.00
CA GLU A 190 -11.63 -22.23 21.79
C GLU A 190 -11.25 -21.46 23.06
N GLU A 191 -10.17 -21.88 23.72
CA GLU A 191 -9.65 -21.20 24.92
C GLU A 191 -9.13 -19.79 24.61
N GLU A 192 -8.38 -19.62 23.51
CA GLU A 192 -7.87 -18.33 23.07
C GLU A 192 -9.00 -17.42 22.59
N ALA A 193 -9.95 -17.95 21.85
CA ALA A 193 -11.13 -17.23 21.40
C ALA A 193 -11.98 -16.75 22.59
N ALA A 194 -12.10 -17.54 23.63
CA ALA A 194 -12.80 -17.14 24.86
C ALA A 194 -12.16 -15.90 25.54
N VAL A 195 -10.83 -15.74 25.44
CA VAL A 195 -10.12 -14.56 25.96
C VAL A 195 -10.40 -13.33 25.11
N LEU A 196 -10.52 -13.49 23.79
CA LEU A 196 -10.69 -12.39 22.81
C LEU A 196 -12.15 -11.95 22.67
N LYS A 197 -13.09 -12.82 22.97
CA LYS A 197 -14.53 -12.61 22.72
C LYS A 197 -15.03 -11.32 23.40
N GLY A 198 -15.61 -10.45 22.58
CA GLY A 198 -16.17 -9.16 23.01
C GLY A 198 -15.13 -8.12 23.41
N LYS A 199 -13.86 -8.33 23.07
CA LYS A 199 -12.75 -7.43 23.39
C LYS A 199 -12.00 -7.00 22.14
N TRP A 200 -11.12 -6.05 22.27
CA TRP A 200 -10.18 -5.67 21.22
C TRP A 200 -8.91 -6.50 21.34
N ALA A 201 -8.52 -7.11 20.25
CA ALA A 201 -7.31 -7.91 20.18
C ALA A 201 -6.10 -7.02 19.88
N LEU A 202 -5.05 -7.15 20.70
CA LEU A 202 -3.72 -6.58 20.42
C LEU A 202 -2.87 -7.66 19.76
N ILE A 203 -2.44 -7.42 18.52
CA ILE A 203 -1.58 -8.31 17.75
C ILE A 203 -0.37 -7.55 17.19
N ASP A 204 0.69 -8.28 16.88
CA ASP A 204 1.86 -7.72 16.22
C ASP A 204 1.65 -7.68 14.71
N TRP A 205 2.10 -6.61 14.06
CA TRP A 205 2.01 -6.50 12.60
C TRP A 205 3.11 -7.33 11.91
N ALA A 206 4.34 -7.12 12.30
CA ALA A 206 5.52 -7.68 11.65
C ALA A 206 6.61 -8.03 12.66
N ASP A 207 7.57 -8.81 12.22
CA ASP A 207 8.81 -9.04 12.94
C ASP A 207 9.72 -7.81 12.91
N ALA A 208 10.81 -7.85 13.67
CA ALA A 208 11.76 -6.75 13.76
C ALA A 208 12.46 -6.41 12.44
N ASP A 209 12.48 -7.33 11.48
CA ASP A 209 12.97 -7.13 10.13
C ASP A 209 11.92 -6.55 9.16
N GLY A 210 10.70 -6.29 9.66
CA GLY A 210 9.59 -5.78 8.85
C GLY A 210 8.83 -6.86 8.09
N SER A 211 9.21 -8.14 8.21
CA SER A 211 8.50 -9.22 7.54
C SER A 211 7.14 -9.48 8.20
N ALA A 212 6.08 -9.44 7.40
CA ALA A 212 4.72 -9.75 7.83
C ALA A 212 4.37 -11.19 7.45
N PRO A 213 4.10 -12.09 8.41
CA PRO A 213 3.90 -13.51 8.13
C PRO A 213 2.61 -13.81 7.36
N CYS A 214 1.65 -12.89 7.38
CA CYS A 214 0.42 -12.99 6.60
C CYS A 214 -0.21 -11.61 6.36
N GLY A 215 -1.16 -11.54 5.40
CA GLY A 215 -1.87 -10.31 5.07
C GLY A 215 -2.96 -9.92 6.08
N SER A 216 -3.41 -8.68 6.02
CA SER A 216 -4.43 -8.09 6.91
C SER A 216 -5.71 -8.91 6.93
N LYS A 217 -6.20 -9.30 5.76
CA LYS A 217 -7.47 -10.03 5.65
C LYS A 217 -7.48 -11.33 6.47
N VAL A 218 -6.41 -12.12 6.40
CA VAL A 218 -6.32 -13.40 7.14
C VAL A 218 -6.39 -13.14 8.66
N ARG A 219 -5.69 -12.11 9.13
CA ARG A 219 -5.65 -11.74 10.55
C ARG A 219 -7.02 -11.32 11.05
N PHE A 220 -7.68 -10.44 10.30
CA PHE A 220 -9.00 -9.92 10.69
C PHE A 220 -10.09 -11.00 10.63
N ASP A 221 -10.07 -11.85 9.62
CA ASP A 221 -10.99 -12.99 9.52
C ASP A 221 -10.85 -13.92 10.74
N ASN A 222 -9.62 -14.27 11.13
CA ASN A 222 -9.36 -15.13 12.29
C ASN A 222 -9.79 -14.47 13.61
N LEU A 223 -9.51 -13.17 13.79
CA LEU A 223 -9.91 -12.44 14.99
C LEU A 223 -11.43 -12.26 15.08
N GLN A 224 -12.07 -11.97 13.95
CA GLN A 224 -13.53 -11.90 13.89
C GLN A 224 -14.17 -13.25 14.21
N ALA A 225 -13.63 -14.35 13.68
CA ALA A 225 -14.09 -15.70 14.00
C ALA A 225 -13.91 -16.03 15.49
N ALA A 226 -12.86 -15.51 16.13
CA ALA A 226 -12.64 -15.61 17.58
C ALA A 226 -13.56 -14.68 18.40
N GLY A 227 -14.38 -13.84 17.76
CA GLY A 227 -15.33 -12.96 18.42
C GLY A 227 -14.72 -11.66 18.95
N ALA A 228 -13.55 -11.26 18.49
CA ALA A 228 -13.00 -9.94 18.78
C ALA A 228 -13.85 -8.84 18.15
N THR A 229 -14.02 -7.70 18.85
CA THR A 229 -14.84 -6.56 18.41
C THR A 229 -14.01 -5.41 17.87
N GLY A 230 -12.71 -5.47 18.01
CA GLY A 230 -11.74 -4.51 17.47
C GLY A 230 -10.35 -5.11 17.41
N VAL A 231 -9.46 -4.45 16.68
CA VAL A 231 -8.06 -4.87 16.54
C VAL A 231 -7.14 -3.67 16.74
N VAL A 232 -6.10 -3.87 17.52
CA VAL A 232 -4.97 -2.95 17.65
C VAL A 232 -3.73 -3.67 17.11
N LEU A 233 -3.11 -3.09 16.12
CA LEU A 233 -1.86 -3.58 15.53
C LEU A 233 -0.68 -2.83 16.14
N THR A 234 0.34 -3.56 16.54
CA THR A 234 1.61 -2.96 17.00
C THR A 234 2.75 -3.41 16.13
N SER A 235 3.70 -2.53 15.92
CA SER A 235 4.96 -2.87 15.26
C SER A 235 6.11 -2.57 16.22
N ASN A 236 7.11 -3.46 16.24
CA ASN A 236 8.34 -3.25 17.00
C ASN A 236 9.39 -2.50 16.17
N THR A 237 9.09 -2.23 14.93
CA THR A 237 9.97 -1.45 14.04
C THR A 237 9.51 0.00 14.05
N GLU A 238 10.45 0.93 13.97
CA GLU A 238 10.20 2.32 13.58
C GLU A 238 9.77 2.38 12.09
N VAL A 239 9.05 1.39 11.63
CA VAL A 239 8.40 1.44 10.33
C VAL A 239 7.27 2.43 10.49
N GLY A 240 7.62 3.70 10.34
CA GLY A 240 6.65 4.76 10.24
C GLY A 240 5.69 4.41 9.12
N ASP A 241 4.41 4.57 9.40
CA ASP A 241 3.38 4.94 8.46
C ASP A 241 3.17 4.03 7.23
N THR A 242 3.06 2.75 7.44
CA THR A 242 2.34 1.94 6.46
C THR A 242 0.86 2.02 6.79
N ALA A 243 0.11 2.79 6.01
CA ALA A 243 -1.34 2.74 6.05
C ALA A 243 -1.78 1.28 5.89
N ILE A 244 -2.35 0.72 6.94
CA ILE A 244 -2.85 -0.66 6.94
C ILE A 244 -4.29 -0.59 6.42
N GLY A 245 -4.42 -0.88 5.15
CA GLY A 245 -5.73 -0.98 4.49
C GLY A 245 -6.37 -2.36 4.64
#